data_ebe133901e7dca3336b57a6f8f00f01a
#
_entry.id   ebe133901e7dca3336b57a6f8f00f01a
#
_cell.length_a   1.000
_cell.length_b   1.000
_cell.length_c   1.000
_cell.angle_alpha   90.00
_cell.angle_beta   90.00
_cell.angle_gamma   90.00
#
_symmetry.space_group_name_H-M   'P 1'
#
loop_
_entity.id
_entity.type
_entity.pdbx_description
1 polymer ?
#
loop_
_entity_poly.entity_id
_entity_poly.type
_entity_poly.pdbx_seq_one_letter_code
_entity_poly.pdbx_strand_id
1 'polypeptide(L)'
;TDNKGGVYETEPGFTGILNNGVEVLNYKSQNSTIYYGDVLSFQVKRGGYNYDVVNPPLLVVNDNVGTGATGIVATEGVFERIEVVNQGYDYVDTPTVSITGGNPTIEAEAEVNMIAINHILPFNSGEESGGSNGINLSNDTIGFTTFHKFRDAERVVYDNGGQTNVGGMDTDSTYYVSVVDNFKIKLHNRKTEAETSTDPIDLTSYGVGRQFIRAFEVKRAVSSVTVLNSGSGYQNKKRTIGSVGIITATDSISIKNHGYLEKEIVRYTAPTTGDSVTGLAENKDYYVVKISNDEFSVSEVGIGSTGVDYYYNNRIFSKLTKTGGGSFNYQPITVSVTGTIGVSTRSGGQDFNAVLQPVVRGQVSSVDLTQAGVGYGASEIINFNRQPVITFSNGESAQAKAVINNGQIDSILIQNTGRNYWAPPDVSIQSSSGNYAQLTAITDPDTGKINEIKVIKGGSGYIDGQTDIIITAPGLTAQVEAQIHPWQINLFERNLINIGSDDGIVEENADHTSLQYGHIYSPRPLREATYAISGEAEDNTLYGTPDLVRDAVTGVEVSSVNHSPILGWAHDGHPIY
;
A
#
# COMPACT_ATOMS: atom_id res chain seq x y z
N THR A 1 -24.52 8.40 -49.51
CA THR A 1 -24.90 7.53 -48.39
C THR A 1 -23.81 6.53 -48.17
N ASP A 2 -22.95 6.86 -47.27
CA ASP A 2 -21.87 5.97 -46.85
C ASP A 2 -22.46 4.95 -45.87
N ASN A 3 -22.96 3.86 -46.41
CA ASN A 3 -23.47 2.75 -45.64
C ASN A 3 -22.28 1.98 -45.04
N LYS A 4 -21.65 2.55 -44.02
CA LYS A 4 -20.49 1.95 -43.31
C LYS A 4 -20.88 0.82 -42.39
N GLY A 5 -22.09 0.33 -42.42
CA GLY A 5 -22.52 -0.90 -41.74
C GLY A 5 -22.40 -0.91 -40.21
N GLY A 6 -22.38 0.25 -39.56
CA GLY A 6 -22.34 0.39 -38.10
C GLY A 6 -23.29 1.47 -37.60
N VAL A 7 -23.78 1.31 -36.41
CA VAL A 7 -24.50 2.37 -35.67
C VAL A 7 -23.45 3.29 -35.09
N TYR A 8 -23.41 4.52 -35.53
CA TYR A 8 -22.53 5.55 -35.00
C TYR A 8 -23.35 6.52 -34.16
N GLU A 9 -22.85 6.91 -33.01
CA GLU A 9 -23.43 7.98 -32.23
C GLU A 9 -23.29 9.31 -33.01
N THR A 10 -24.38 10.09 -33.03
CA THR A 10 -24.34 11.44 -33.59
C THR A 10 -23.59 12.37 -32.66
N GLU A 11 -22.75 13.23 -33.24
CA GLU A 11 -22.08 14.29 -32.49
C GLU A 11 -23.10 15.35 -32.02
N PRO A 12 -22.81 16.05 -30.91
CA PRO A 12 -23.61 17.21 -30.49
C PRO A 12 -23.70 18.26 -31.59
N GLY A 13 -24.79 19.01 -31.59
CA GLY A 13 -25.01 20.04 -32.59
C GLY A 13 -26.34 19.86 -33.31
N PHE A 14 -26.53 20.56 -34.42
CA PHE A 14 -27.74 20.40 -35.18
C PHE A 14 -27.62 19.22 -36.18
N THR A 15 -28.70 18.50 -36.30
CA THR A 15 -28.79 17.27 -37.12
C THR A 15 -29.61 17.46 -38.37
N GLY A 16 -30.30 18.56 -38.50
CA GLY A 16 -31.12 18.89 -39.65
C GLY A 16 -31.71 20.28 -39.59
N ILE A 17 -32.46 20.65 -40.61
CA ILE A 17 -33.18 21.93 -40.69
C ILE A 17 -34.62 21.70 -41.10
N LEU A 18 -35.53 22.36 -40.42
CA LEU A 18 -36.96 22.32 -40.73
C LEU A 18 -37.31 23.29 -41.85
N ASN A 19 -38.48 23.09 -42.50
CA ASN A 19 -38.92 23.91 -43.61
C ASN A 19 -39.14 25.40 -43.24
N ASN A 20 -39.32 25.70 -41.98
CA ASN A 20 -39.39 27.07 -41.43
C ASN A 20 -38.02 27.69 -41.17
N GLY A 21 -36.90 26.97 -41.44
CA GLY A 21 -35.55 27.43 -41.23
C GLY A 21 -35.02 27.22 -39.82
N VAL A 22 -35.77 26.57 -38.93
CA VAL A 22 -35.33 26.27 -37.58
C VAL A 22 -34.52 24.99 -37.57
N GLU A 23 -33.45 24.97 -36.83
CA GLU A 23 -32.55 23.81 -36.68
C GLU A 23 -33.17 22.72 -35.84
N VAL A 24 -32.89 21.47 -36.22
CA VAL A 24 -33.17 20.30 -35.39
C VAL A 24 -31.91 19.96 -34.66
N LEU A 25 -31.94 20.10 -33.32
CA LEU A 25 -30.79 19.86 -32.45
C LEU A 25 -30.70 18.39 -32.10
N ASN A 26 -29.47 17.95 -31.82
CA ASN A 26 -29.25 16.64 -31.23
C ASN A 26 -29.80 16.67 -29.77
N TYR A 27 -30.26 15.52 -29.29
CA TYR A 27 -30.62 15.33 -27.89
C TYR A 27 -29.41 15.49 -26.95
N LYS A 28 -28.21 15.48 -27.48
CA LYS A 28 -26.96 15.72 -26.78
C LYS A 28 -26.62 17.21 -26.82
N SER A 29 -26.33 17.80 -25.66
CA SER A 29 -25.90 19.20 -25.58
C SER A 29 -24.56 19.40 -26.28
N GLN A 30 -24.43 20.48 -27.05
CA GLN A 30 -23.15 20.95 -27.57
C GLN A 30 -22.25 21.47 -26.45
N ASN A 31 -22.86 21.95 -25.39
CA ASN A 31 -22.14 22.56 -24.28
C ASN A 31 -21.63 21.49 -23.35
N SER A 32 -20.48 21.04 -23.65
CA SER A 32 -19.62 20.39 -22.70
C SER A 32 -20.00 18.96 -22.31
N THR A 33 -19.01 18.23 -22.38
CA THR A 33 -18.76 17.05 -21.60
C THR A 33 -19.13 17.35 -20.14
N ILE A 34 -20.32 16.94 -19.72
CA ILE A 34 -20.69 17.01 -18.31
C ILE A 34 -20.04 15.84 -17.65
N TYR A 35 -19.14 16.13 -16.75
CA TYR A 35 -18.54 15.13 -15.90
C TYR A 35 -19.55 14.72 -14.85
N TYR A 36 -20.11 13.53 -15.02
CA TYR A 36 -21.16 13.04 -14.15
C TYR A 36 -21.09 11.52 -14.05
N GLY A 37 -21.08 11.01 -12.84
CA GLY A 37 -21.21 9.59 -12.61
C GLY A 37 -19.96 8.95 -12.00
N ASP A 38 -19.22 8.17 -12.75
CA ASP A 38 -18.10 7.39 -12.25
C ASP A 38 -16.74 7.99 -12.61
N VAL A 39 -15.73 7.62 -11.83
CA VAL A 39 -14.33 7.97 -12.11
C VAL A 39 -13.79 7.02 -13.19
N LEU A 40 -13.29 7.58 -14.27
CA LEU A 40 -12.69 6.82 -15.37
C LEU A 40 -11.23 6.44 -15.10
N SER A 41 -10.47 7.36 -14.53
CA SER A 41 -9.06 7.18 -14.20
C SER A 41 -8.56 8.26 -13.24
N PHE A 42 -7.38 8.05 -12.67
CA PHE A 42 -6.63 9.08 -11.96
C PHE A 42 -5.39 9.46 -12.75
N GLN A 43 -5.16 10.76 -12.89
CA GLN A 43 -4.00 11.29 -13.57
C GLN A 43 -3.07 11.98 -12.58
N VAL A 44 -1.84 11.48 -12.46
CA VAL A 44 -0.80 12.13 -11.66
C VAL A 44 -0.28 13.33 -12.45
N LYS A 45 -0.54 14.54 -11.96
CA LYS A 45 -0.02 15.80 -12.53
C LYS A 45 1.37 16.11 -11.98
N ARG A 46 1.59 15.76 -10.73
CA ARG A 46 2.86 15.94 -10.03
C ARG A 46 3.02 14.82 -9.01
N GLY A 47 4.11 14.07 -9.07
CA GLY A 47 4.36 12.94 -8.17
C GLY A 47 4.69 13.33 -6.73
N GLY A 48 5.04 14.60 -6.48
CA GLY A 48 5.52 15.06 -5.17
C GLY A 48 6.89 14.49 -4.82
N TYR A 49 7.18 14.41 -3.53
CA TYR A 49 8.44 13.86 -3.02
C TYR A 49 8.29 13.32 -1.60
N ASN A 50 9.27 12.56 -1.15
CA ASN A 50 9.35 11.97 0.19
C ASN A 50 8.21 10.97 0.52
N TYR A 51 7.53 10.42 -0.49
CA TYR A 51 6.57 9.34 -0.29
C TYR A 51 7.29 8.05 0.05
N ASP A 52 6.72 7.27 0.97
CA ASP A 52 7.24 5.94 1.28
C ASP A 52 6.96 4.99 0.11
N VAL A 53 8.00 4.30 -0.36
CA VAL A 53 7.89 3.34 -1.47
C VAL A 53 7.54 1.95 -0.97
N VAL A 54 7.96 1.60 0.25
CA VAL A 54 7.63 0.30 0.84
C VAL A 54 6.16 0.21 1.18
N ASN A 55 5.61 1.30 1.75
CA ASN A 55 4.22 1.42 2.15
C ASN A 55 3.60 2.69 1.53
N PRO A 56 3.10 2.60 0.29
CA PRO A 56 2.49 3.75 -0.38
C PRO A 56 1.30 4.32 0.39
N PRO A 57 1.03 5.64 0.28
CA PRO A 57 -0.08 6.27 0.96
C PRO A 57 -1.43 5.76 0.45
N LEU A 58 -2.47 5.87 1.27
CA LEU A 58 -3.82 5.61 0.81
C LEU A 58 -4.37 6.80 0.03
N LEU A 59 -5.03 6.49 -1.09
CA LEU A 59 -5.80 7.48 -1.85
C LEU A 59 -7.09 7.81 -1.11
N VAL A 60 -7.40 9.09 -0.98
CA VAL A 60 -8.67 9.58 -0.45
C VAL A 60 -9.35 10.44 -1.51
N VAL A 61 -10.52 10.01 -1.93
CA VAL A 61 -11.36 10.74 -2.89
C VAL A 61 -12.43 11.51 -2.11
N ASN A 62 -12.29 12.84 -2.06
CA ASN A 62 -13.20 13.71 -1.34
C ASN A 62 -14.17 14.38 -2.31
N ASP A 63 -15.45 14.08 -2.17
CA ASP A 63 -16.53 14.70 -2.91
C ASP A 63 -17.75 14.87 -2.00
N ASN A 64 -18.60 15.89 -2.24
CA ASN A 64 -19.77 16.14 -1.42
C ASN A 64 -20.98 15.26 -1.81
N VAL A 65 -20.96 14.70 -3.01
CA VAL A 65 -22.08 13.93 -3.59
C VAL A 65 -21.60 12.57 -4.06
N GLY A 66 -20.47 12.52 -4.79
CA GLY A 66 -19.90 11.27 -5.30
C GLY A 66 -19.32 10.41 -4.19
N THR A 67 -19.50 9.10 -4.31
CA THR A 67 -19.03 8.12 -3.33
C THR A 67 -18.49 6.87 -3.99
N GLY A 68 -17.65 6.13 -3.25
CA GLY A 68 -17.23 4.77 -3.60
C GLY A 68 -16.08 4.66 -4.60
N ALA A 69 -15.52 5.75 -5.14
CA ALA A 69 -14.31 5.64 -5.95
C ALA A 69 -13.11 5.33 -5.06
N THR A 70 -12.34 4.34 -5.49
CA THR A 70 -11.11 3.92 -4.79
C THR A 70 -9.99 3.69 -5.79
N GLY A 71 -8.75 3.81 -5.31
CA GLY A 71 -7.57 3.58 -6.14
C GLY A 71 -6.38 3.11 -5.33
N ILE A 72 -5.42 2.48 -6.01
CA ILE A 72 -4.16 2.04 -5.44
C ILE A 72 -3.05 2.96 -5.94
N VAL A 73 -2.30 3.50 -4.99
CA VAL A 73 -1.16 4.36 -5.27
C VAL A 73 0.09 3.51 -5.53
N ALA A 74 0.77 3.77 -6.64
CA ALA A 74 2.11 3.26 -6.91
C ALA A 74 3.14 4.36 -6.65
N THR A 75 4.27 3.98 -6.09
CA THR A 75 5.38 4.87 -5.76
C THR A 75 6.69 4.35 -6.34
N GLU A 76 7.62 5.25 -6.60
CA GLU A 76 8.95 4.95 -7.12
C GLU A 76 10.00 5.82 -6.42
N GLY A 77 11.15 5.23 -6.07
CA GLY A 77 12.18 5.99 -5.36
C GLY A 77 13.52 5.28 -5.22
N VAL A 78 14.25 5.71 -4.20
CA VAL A 78 15.60 5.26 -3.86
C VAL A 78 15.70 4.96 -2.36
N PHE A 79 16.65 4.14 -1.96
CA PHE A 79 16.96 3.97 -0.54
C PHE A 79 17.51 5.27 0.03
N GLU A 80 16.84 5.79 1.04
CA GLU A 80 17.35 6.91 1.83
C GLU A 80 18.23 6.40 2.97
N ARG A 81 17.72 5.42 3.71
CA ARG A 81 18.41 4.80 4.84
C ARG A 81 17.84 3.41 5.15
N ILE A 82 18.53 2.69 6.00
CA ILE A 82 18.06 1.44 6.59
C ILE A 82 18.12 1.60 8.11
N GLU A 83 16.97 1.46 8.75
CA GLU A 83 16.84 1.60 10.20
C GLU A 83 17.02 0.27 10.90
N VAL A 84 17.70 0.29 12.05
CA VAL A 84 17.87 -0.88 12.91
C VAL A 84 16.71 -0.90 13.90
N VAL A 85 15.79 -1.84 13.73
CA VAL A 85 14.66 -2.05 14.66
C VAL A 85 15.05 -2.92 15.84
N ASN A 86 15.92 -3.90 15.58
CA ASN A 86 16.55 -4.71 16.61
C ASN A 86 18.03 -4.91 16.23
N GLN A 87 18.92 -4.65 17.16
CA GLN A 87 20.36 -4.74 16.93
C GLN A 87 20.87 -6.18 16.76
N GLY A 88 20.06 -7.15 17.08
CA GLY A 88 20.53 -8.52 17.22
C GLY A 88 21.51 -8.68 18.38
N TYR A 89 22.13 -9.84 18.47
CA TYR A 89 23.02 -10.10 19.60
C TYR A 89 24.04 -11.20 19.28
N ASP A 90 25.28 -10.99 19.72
CA ASP A 90 26.35 -11.99 19.74
C ASP A 90 26.78 -12.47 18.35
N TYR A 91 26.92 -11.57 17.40
CA TYR A 91 27.51 -11.89 16.10
C TYR A 91 28.99 -12.25 16.24
N VAL A 92 29.37 -13.40 15.70
CA VAL A 92 30.75 -13.91 15.70
C VAL A 92 31.57 -13.20 14.63
N ASP A 93 30.97 -12.97 13.48
CA ASP A 93 31.53 -12.26 12.34
C ASP A 93 30.69 -11.00 12.01
N THR A 94 31.19 -10.18 11.12
CA THR A 94 30.41 -9.04 10.62
C THR A 94 29.36 -9.57 9.62
N PRO A 95 28.07 -9.41 9.92
CA PRO A 95 27.04 -9.93 9.05
C PRO A 95 26.94 -9.13 7.74
N THR A 96 26.39 -9.78 6.71
CA THR A 96 26.10 -9.15 5.42
C THR A 96 24.67 -8.68 5.34
N VAL A 97 24.43 -7.57 4.64
CA VAL A 97 23.11 -7.05 4.31
C VAL A 97 22.67 -7.61 2.97
N SER A 98 21.43 -8.07 2.90
CA SER A 98 20.79 -8.44 1.64
C SER A 98 19.56 -7.58 1.43
N ILE A 99 19.48 -6.92 0.28
CA ILE A 99 18.35 -6.07 -0.15
C ILE A 99 17.67 -6.80 -1.30
N THR A 100 16.36 -6.99 -1.23
CA THR A 100 15.59 -7.68 -2.27
C THR A 100 14.27 -6.99 -2.54
N GLY A 101 13.70 -7.21 -3.72
CA GLY A 101 12.39 -6.70 -4.11
C GLY A 101 12.41 -5.32 -4.75
N GLY A 102 11.21 -4.83 -5.10
CA GLY A 102 11.00 -3.50 -5.66
C GLY A 102 11.40 -3.33 -7.13
N ASN A 103 11.87 -4.37 -7.82
CA ASN A 103 12.31 -4.33 -9.22
C ASN A 103 13.15 -3.09 -9.58
N PRO A 104 14.27 -2.83 -8.89
CA PRO A 104 15.07 -1.64 -9.12
C PRO A 104 15.74 -1.65 -10.50
N THR A 105 15.98 -0.46 -11.04
CA THR A 105 16.84 -0.29 -12.23
C THR A 105 18.33 -0.43 -11.86
N ILE A 106 18.69 0.05 -10.68
CA ILE A 106 20.02 -0.10 -10.08
C ILE A 106 19.80 -0.58 -8.65
N GLU A 107 20.45 -1.70 -8.30
CA GLU A 107 20.38 -2.25 -6.95
C GLU A 107 21.08 -1.35 -5.93
N ALA A 108 20.51 -1.27 -4.73
CA ALA A 108 21.13 -0.60 -3.61
C ALA A 108 22.15 -1.51 -2.93
N GLU A 109 23.17 -0.89 -2.35
CA GLU A 109 24.22 -1.58 -1.59
C GLU A 109 24.33 -0.98 -0.19
N ALA A 110 24.53 -1.83 0.81
CA ALA A 110 24.64 -1.40 2.19
C ALA A 110 25.60 -2.28 2.98
N GLU A 111 26.17 -1.72 4.04
CA GLU A 111 27.05 -2.41 4.98
C GLU A 111 26.62 -2.21 6.43
N VAL A 112 26.97 -3.18 7.27
CA VAL A 112 26.66 -3.16 8.70
C VAL A 112 27.80 -2.54 9.49
N ASN A 113 27.45 -1.63 10.41
CA ASN A 113 28.37 -1.14 11.44
C ASN A 113 28.09 -1.89 12.75
N MET A 114 29.13 -2.39 13.39
CA MET A 114 29.02 -3.19 14.60
C MET A 114 29.35 -2.38 15.85
N ILE A 115 28.72 -2.75 16.96
CA ILE A 115 29.05 -2.25 18.29
C ILE A 115 29.41 -3.39 19.23
N ALA A 116 30.39 -3.14 20.10
CA ALA A 116 30.75 -4.03 21.19
C ALA A 116 29.84 -3.76 22.40
N ILE A 117 29.29 -4.82 22.99
CA ILE A 117 28.43 -4.78 24.17
C ILE A 117 29.10 -5.56 25.30
N ASN A 118 29.33 -4.89 26.44
CA ASN A 118 29.73 -5.56 27.67
C ASN A 118 28.51 -6.29 28.24
N HIS A 119 28.55 -7.60 28.20
CA HIS A 119 27.46 -8.41 28.73
C HIS A 119 27.66 -8.68 30.21
N ILE A 120 26.89 -8.01 31.06
CA ILE A 120 26.89 -8.15 32.52
C ILE A 120 25.48 -8.48 32.98
N LEU A 121 25.32 -9.60 33.63
CA LEU A 121 24.00 -10.06 34.10
C LEU A 121 23.97 -10.19 35.60
N PRO A 122 23.08 -9.48 36.28
CA PRO A 122 22.89 -9.61 37.71
C PRO A 122 22.05 -10.83 38.07
N PHE A 123 22.35 -11.42 39.20
CA PHE A 123 21.54 -12.45 39.83
C PHE A 123 21.42 -12.24 41.33
N ASN A 124 20.42 -12.85 41.97
CA ASN A 124 20.31 -12.92 43.42
C ASN A 124 21.21 -14.05 43.91
N SER A 125 22.09 -13.76 44.87
CA SER A 125 22.98 -14.76 45.42
C SER A 125 22.39 -15.59 46.57
N GLY A 126 21.13 -15.34 46.93
CA GLY A 126 20.36 -16.16 47.86
C GLY A 126 19.73 -17.39 47.21
N GLU A 127 18.95 -18.12 48.00
CA GLU A 127 18.22 -19.30 47.55
C GLU A 127 17.33 -18.99 46.33
N GLU A 128 17.27 -19.92 45.39
CA GLU A 128 16.42 -19.82 44.18
C GLU A 128 14.94 -19.62 44.61
N SER A 129 14.34 -18.56 44.06
CA SER A 129 12.97 -18.20 44.31
C SER A 129 12.18 -18.14 43.01
N GLY A 130 10.98 -18.72 42.97
CA GLY A 130 10.13 -18.70 41.79
C GLY A 130 10.64 -19.53 40.63
N GLY A 131 11.60 -20.43 40.83
CA GLY A 131 12.07 -21.40 39.85
C GLY A 131 13.15 -20.89 38.92
N SER A 132 13.60 -19.64 39.00
CA SER A 132 14.57 -19.10 38.03
C SER A 132 15.61 -18.12 38.59
N ASN A 133 15.34 -17.37 39.64
CA ASN A 133 16.29 -16.37 40.14
C ASN A 133 16.91 -16.79 41.47
N GLY A 134 18.21 -16.94 41.50
CA GLY A 134 18.93 -17.33 42.71
C GLY A 134 19.86 -18.51 42.53
N ILE A 135 20.37 -19.01 43.64
CA ILE A 135 21.29 -20.13 43.71
C ILE A 135 20.54 -21.39 44.12
N ASN A 136 20.77 -22.47 43.42
CA ASN A 136 20.33 -23.80 43.82
C ASN A 136 21.54 -24.66 44.16
N LEU A 137 21.77 -24.84 45.45
CA LEU A 137 22.92 -25.59 45.99
C LEU A 137 22.84 -27.10 45.71
N SER A 138 21.63 -27.65 45.45
CA SER A 138 21.48 -29.08 45.18
C SER A 138 21.82 -29.45 43.73
N ASN A 139 21.70 -28.51 42.85
CA ASN A 139 21.94 -28.71 41.41
C ASN A 139 23.11 -27.90 40.88
N ASP A 140 23.77 -27.09 41.71
CA ASP A 140 24.87 -26.19 41.34
C ASP A 140 24.47 -25.24 40.19
N THR A 141 23.27 -24.63 40.30
CA THR A 141 22.80 -23.72 39.27
C THR A 141 22.67 -22.29 39.76
N ILE A 142 22.98 -21.36 38.84
CA ILE A 142 22.73 -19.93 38.99
C ILE A 142 21.57 -19.56 38.10
N GLY A 143 20.50 -19.00 38.72
CA GLY A 143 19.31 -18.58 37.98
C GLY A 143 19.22 -17.06 37.86
N PHE A 144 18.61 -16.61 36.75
CA PHE A 144 18.42 -15.21 36.36
C PHE A 144 16.94 -14.88 36.17
N THR A 145 16.55 -13.64 36.39
CA THR A 145 15.19 -13.15 36.11
C THR A 145 14.90 -12.93 34.63
N THR A 146 15.95 -12.75 33.82
CA THR A 146 15.89 -12.52 32.40
C THR A 146 16.70 -13.55 31.65
N PHE A 147 16.46 -13.72 30.35
CA PHE A 147 17.26 -14.63 29.53
C PHE A 147 18.74 -14.27 29.60
N HIS A 148 19.58 -15.22 30.03
CA HIS A 148 21.01 -14.96 30.35
C HIS A 148 21.89 -14.73 29.12
N LYS A 149 21.54 -15.24 27.91
CA LYS A 149 22.26 -15.06 26.64
C LYS A 149 23.75 -15.51 26.64
N PHE A 150 24.15 -16.32 27.57
CA PHE A 150 25.47 -16.97 27.55
C PHE A 150 25.45 -18.19 26.62
N ARG A 151 26.63 -18.55 26.06
CA ARG A 151 26.86 -19.76 25.27
C ARG A 151 27.37 -20.89 26.14
N ASP A 152 27.21 -22.13 25.68
CA ASP A 152 27.97 -23.24 26.25
C ASP A 152 29.47 -23.02 26.04
N ALA A 153 30.23 -23.36 27.07
CA ALA A 153 31.67 -23.17 27.13
C ALA A 153 32.18 -21.72 27.00
N GLU A 154 31.27 -20.74 27.19
CA GLU A 154 31.65 -19.32 27.24
C GLU A 154 32.42 -19.01 28.50
N ARG A 155 33.49 -18.25 28.33
CA ARG A 155 34.32 -17.76 29.43
C ARG A 155 33.64 -16.57 30.09
N VAL A 156 33.46 -16.61 31.38
CA VAL A 156 32.80 -15.55 32.19
C VAL A 156 33.66 -15.21 33.41
N VAL A 157 33.35 -14.06 34.00
CA VAL A 157 33.93 -13.60 35.25
C VAL A 157 32.82 -13.45 36.26
N TYR A 158 33.00 -14.00 37.43
CA TYR A 158 32.13 -13.78 38.57
C TYR A 158 32.53 -12.52 39.35
N ASP A 159 31.54 -11.71 39.69
CA ASP A 159 31.73 -10.48 40.48
C ASP A 159 30.69 -10.48 41.59
N ASN A 160 31.19 -10.48 42.84
CA ASN A 160 30.35 -10.52 44.04
C ASN A 160 29.70 -9.16 44.38
N GLY A 161 29.96 -8.08 43.57
CA GLY A 161 29.45 -6.74 43.85
C GLY A 161 29.96 -6.12 45.15
N GLY A 162 31.13 -6.55 45.66
CA GLY A 162 31.70 -6.11 46.92
C GLY A 162 31.06 -6.76 48.15
N GLN A 163 30.33 -7.86 47.95
CA GLN A 163 29.60 -8.59 49.02
C GLN A 163 30.28 -9.95 49.32
N THR A 164 29.66 -10.75 50.15
CA THR A 164 30.11 -12.12 50.45
C THR A 164 29.90 -13.01 49.24
N ASN A 165 30.92 -13.74 48.82
CA ASN A 165 30.87 -14.68 47.69
C ASN A 165 29.80 -15.77 47.91
N VAL A 166 29.29 -16.30 46.80
CA VAL A 166 28.68 -17.64 46.81
C VAL A 166 29.78 -18.66 47.06
N GLY A 167 29.56 -19.59 47.97
CA GLY A 167 30.54 -20.61 48.30
C GLY A 167 30.88 -21.48 47.07
N GLY A 168 32.16 -21.74 46.87
CA GLY A 168 32.65 -22.42 45.69
C GLY A 168 33.15 -21.48 44.59
N MET A 169 32.84 -20.15 44.66
CA MET A 169 33.27 -19.15 43.69
C MET A 169 34.13 -18.05 44.32
N ASP A 170 35.12 -17.58 43.60
CA ASP A 170 35.95 -16.44 43.95
C ASP A 170 35.69 -15.24 43.04
N THR A 171 35.49 -14.05 43.67
CA THR A 171 35.28 -12.81 42.88
C THR A 171 36.45 -12.52 41.99
N ASP A 172 36.18 -11.93 40.83
CA ASP A 172 37.13 -11.67 39.74
C ASP A 172 37.80 -12.91 39.11
N SER A 173 37.41 -14.12 39.52
CA SER A 173 37.85 -15.37 38.92
C SER A 173 37.04 -15.67 37.64
N THR A 174 37.73 -16.40 36.74
CA THR A 174 37.11 -16.80 35.49
C THR A 174 36.61 -18.23 35.50
N TYR A 175 35.42 -18.41 34.94
CA TYR A 175 34.73 -19.68 34.85
C TYR A 175 34.23 -19.92 33.42
N TYR A 176 33.75 -21.14 33.15
CA TYR A 176 33.12 -21.50 31.89
C TYR A 176 31.69 -21.94 32.12
N VAL A 177 30.77 -21.47 31.24
CA VAL A 177 29.34 -21.70 31.37
C VAL A 177 28.93 -23.02 30.74
N SER A 178 28.12 -23.84 31.39
CA SER A 178 27.23 -24.76 30.71
C SER A 178 25.77 -24.27 30.85
N VAL A 179 25.07 -24.20 29.73
CA VAL A 179 23.70 -23.70 29.68
C VAL A 179 22.73 -24.81 30.08
N VAL A 180 21.95 -24.60 31.12
CA VAL A 180 20.90 -25.51 31.58
C VAL A 180 19.61 -25.23 30.80
N ASP A 181 19.15 -24.00 30.84
CA ASP A 181 18.02 -23.47 30.07
C ASP A 181 18.22 -21.97 29.80
N ASN A 182 17.22 -21.27 29.30
CA ASN A 182 17.32 -19.84 29.00
C ASN A 182 17.54 -18.93 30.22
N PHE A 183 17.30 -19.43 31.42
CA PHE A 183 17.37 -18.68 32.66
C PHE A 183 18.37 -19.22 33.66
N LYS A 184 18.99 -20.39 33.41
CA LYS A 184 19.89 -21.07 34.33
C LYS A 184 21.15 -21.53 33.67
N ILE A 185 22.25 -21.36 34.39
CA ILE A 185 23.57 -21.85 34.01
C ILE A 185 24.22 -22.63 35.15
N LYS A 186 25.23 -23.44 34.77
CA LYS A 186 26.26 -23.94 35.71
C LYS A 186 27.61 -23.35 35.31
N LEU A 187 28.52 -23.28 36.27
CA LEU A 187 29.90 -22.83 36.08
C LEU A 187 30.86 -23.98 36.26
N HIS A 188 31.96 -23.89 35.54
CA HIS A 188 33.03 -24.89 35.51
C HIS A 188 34.42 -24.22 35.56
N ASN A 189 35.41 -24.90 36.07
CA ASN A 189 36.78 -24.41 36.10
C ASN A 189 37.46 -24.53 34.73
N ARG A 190 37.03 -25.47 33.89
CA ARG A 190 37.61 -25.73 32.56
C ARG A 190 36.58 -25.71 31.45
N LYS A 191 37.03 -25.25 30.30
CA LYS A 191 36.21 -25.20 29.09
C LYS A 191 35.66 -26.58 28.71
N THR A 192 36.50 -27.62 28.77
CA THR A 192 36.12 -28.99 28.43
C THR A 192 35.06 -29.59 29.35
N GLU A 193 35.05 -29.21 30.61
CA GLU A 193 34.02 -29.60 31.59
C GLU A 193 32.67 -28.94 31.28
N ALA A 194 32.71 -27.68 30.90
CA ALA A 194 31.52 -26.93 30.45
C ALA A 194 30.93 -27.47 29.12
N GLU A 195 31.79 -27.84 28.16
CA GLU A 195 31.38 -28.45 26.88
C GLU A 195 30.62 -29.78 27.07
N THR A 196 30.98 -30.54 28.08
CA THR A 196 30.37 -31.84 28.40
C THR A 196 29.37 -31.76 29.53
N SER A 197 29.20 -30.60 30.18
CA SER A 197 28.38 -30.37 31.38
C SER A 197 28.73 -31.32 32.53
N THR A 198 30.01 -31.64 32.67
CA THR A 198 30.54 -32.52 33.74
C THR A 198 31.34 -31.68 34.76
N ASP A 199 31.38 -32.15 36.00
CA ASP A 199 32.16 -31.55 37.08
C ASP A 199 31.90 -30.03 37.27
N PRO A 200 30.63 -29.60 37.49
CA PRO A 200 30.32 -28.19 37.79
C PRO A 200 30.96 -27.81 39.11
N ILE A 201 31.14 -26.49 39.31
CA ILE A 201 31.56 -25.96 40.60
C ILE A 201 30.52 -26.30 41.66
N ASP A 202 30.96 -26.95 42.71
CA ASP A 202 30.14 -27.24 43.89
C ASP A 202 29.79 -25.94 44.65
N LEU A 203 28.54 -25.51 44.56
CA LEU A 203 28.06 -24.31 45.25
C LEU A 203 27.69 -24.67 46.70
N THR A 204 28.56 -24.33 47.64
CA THR A 204 28.48 -24.79 49.03
C THR A 204 27.69 -23.88 49.99
N SER A 205 27.48 -22.63 49.61
CA SER A 205 26.71 -21.66 50.42
C SER A 205 26.17 -20.51 49.57
N TYR A 206 25.11 -19.89 50.05
CA TYR A 206 24.58 -18.66 49.46
C TYR A 206 25.51 -17.48 49.69
N GLY A 207 25.53 -16.55 48.75
CA GLY A 207 26.16 -15.26 48.90
C GLY A 207 25.26 -14.23 49.58
N VAL A 208 25.66 -12.97 49.51
CA VAL A 208 24.87 -11.85 50.02
C VAL A 208 24.58 -10.84 48.90
N GLY A 209 23.29 -10.48 48.77
CA GLY A 209 22.86 -9.40 47.88
C GLY A 209 22.89 -9.73 46.39
N ARG A 210 22.94 -8.70 45.59
CA ARG A 210 22.96 -8.79 44.11
C ARG A 210 24.39 -8.96 43.63
N GLN A 211 24.63 -9.99 42.87
CA GLN A 211 25.95 -10.31 42.31
C GLN A 211 25.84 -10.45 40.79
N PHE A 212 26.95 -10.63 40.06
CA PHE A 212 26.99 -10.51 38.62
C PHE A 212 27.83 -11.63 38.00
N ILE A 213 27.36 -12.08 36.83
CA ILE A 213 28.17 -12.83 35.86
C ILE A 213 28.36 -11.94 34.66
N ARG A 214 29.60 -11.72 34.25
CA ARG A 214 29.93 -10.95 33.04
C ARG A 214 30.67 -11.81 32.04
N ALA A 215 30.33 -11.66 30.77
CA ALA A 215 31.11 -12.27 29.70
C ALA A 215 32.55 -11.74 29.73
N PHE A 216 33.54 -12.65 29.55
CA PHE A 216 34.94 -12.25 29.48
C PHE A 216 35.23 -11.51 28.18
N GLU A 217 34.62 -11.94 27.08
CA GLU A 217 34.70 -11.29 25.78
C GLU A 217 33.49 -10.41 25.52
N VAL A 218 33.69 -9.32 24.81
CA VAL A 218 32.60 -8.44 24.42
C VAL A 218 31.70 -9.11 23.40
N LYS A 219 30.39 -8.95 23.56
CA LYS A 219 29.39 -9.34 22.56
C LYS A 219 29.33 -8.30 21.44
N ARG A 220 28.89 -8.72 20.26
CA ARG A 220 28.78 -7.83 19.12
C ARG A 220 27.34 -7.76 18.64
N ALA A 221 26.89 -6.57 18.30
CA ALA A 221 25.55 -6.31 17.76
C ALA A 221 25.63 -5.30 16.62
N VAL A 222 24.58 -5.24 15.81
CA VAL A 222 24.45 -4.25 14.75
C VAL A 222 24.15 -2.88 15.38
N SER A 223 25.01 -1.91 15.10
CA SER A 223 24.84 -0.53 15.57
C SER A 223 24.01 0.32 14.63
N SER A 224 24.34 0.22 13.33
CA SER A 224 23.69 0.93 12.24
C SER A 224 23.98 0.24 10.92
N VAL A 225 23.27 0.65 9.90
CA VAL A 225 23.53 0.23 8.51
C VAL A 225 23.82 1.47 7.68
N THR A 226 24.92 1.44 6.94
CA THR A 226 25.31 2.51 6.01
C THR A 226 24.89 2.11 4.60
N VAL A 227 24.07 2.92 3.95
CA VAL A 227 23.77 2.76 2.52
C VAL A 227 24.95 3.30 1.73
N LEU A 228 25.62 2.43 0.99
CA LEU A 228 26.78 2.77 0.16
C LEU A 228 26.33 3.28 -1.21
N ASN A 229 25.28 2.70 -1.75
CA ASN A 229 24.61 3.09 -2.98
C ASN A 229 23.09 3.02 -2.75
N SER A 230 22.40 4.13 -2.97
CA SER A 230 20.93 4.20 -2.80
C SER A 230 20.15 3.40 -3.83
N GLY A 231 20.79 2.97 -4.90
CA GLY A 231 20.11 2.37 -6.05
C GLY A 231 19.17 3.35 -6.74
N SER A 232 18.33 2.84 -7.63
CA SER A 232 17.29 3.65 -8.29
C SER A 232 16.17 2.78 -8.85
N GLY A 233 15.00 3.39 -9.02
CA GLY A 233 13.86 2.74 -9.65
C GLY A 233 13.19 1.69 -8.76
N TYR A 234 13.38 1.73 -7.45
CA TYR A 234 12.60 0.90 -6.53
C TYR A 234 11.14 1.30 -6.60
N GLN A 235 10.26 0.32 -6.78
CA GLN A 235 8.84 0.55 -6.99
C GLN A 235 7.98 -0.34 -6.10
N ASN A 236 6.84 0.20 -5.69
CA ASN A 236 5.73 -0.58 -5.20
C ASN A 236 4.55 -0.32 -6.14
N LYS A 237 4.13 -1.36 -6.87
CA LYS A 237 3.07 -1.26 -7.88
C LYS A 237 2.16 -2.47 -7.77
N LYS A 238 1.02 -2.27 -7.13
CA LYS A 238 -0.01 -3.28 -6.97
C LYS A 238 -1.08 -3.11 -8.06
N ARG A 239 -1.51 -4.22 -8.67
CA ARG A 239 -2.58 -4.30 -9.65
C ARG A 239 -3.61 -5.33 -9.25
N THR A 240 -4.87 -4.94 -9.20
CA THR A 240 -5.96 -5.85 -8.83
C THR A 240 -6.57 -6.50 -10.06
N ILE A 241 -6.81 -7.80 -9.99
CA ILE A 241 -7.48 -8.55 -11.05
C ILE A 241 -8.98 -8.27 -10.92
N GLY A 242 -9.58 -7.75 -11.98
CA GLY A 242 -11.04 -7.59 -12.07
C GLY A 242 -11.77 -8.92 -12.28
N SER A 243 -13.08 -8.92 -12.12
CA SER A 243 -13.94 -10.11 -12.21
C SER A 243 -13.87 -10.85 -13.56
N VAL A 244 -13.48 -10.17 -14.61
CA VAL A 244 -13.30 -10.72 -15.98
C VAL A 244 -11.84 -10.71 -16.41
N GLY A 245 -10.93 -10.51 -15.47
CA GLY A 245 -9.51 -10.30 -15.75
C GLY A 245 -8.72 -11.57 -16.10
N ILE A 246 -9.30 -12.76 -16.00
CA ILE A 246 -8.60 -14.02 -16.31
C ILE A 246 -9.11 -14.62 -17.61
N ILE A 247 -8.19 -14.84 -18.56
CA ILE A 247 -8.46 -15.45 -19.85
C ILE A 247 -7.85 -16.85 -19.86
N THR A 248 -8.66 -17.82 -19.48
CA THR A 248 -8.21 -19.23 -19.33
C THR A 248 -7.86 -19.91 -20.67
N ALA A 249 -8.31 -19.37 -21.78
CA ALA A 249 -7.99 -19.90 -23.10
C ALA A 249 -6.53 -19.62 -23.53
N THR A 250 -5.95 -18.53 -23.03
CA THR A 250 -4.58 -18.09 -23.33
C THR A 250 -3.66 -18.10 -22.12
N ASP A 251 -4.17 -18.53 -20.97
CA ASP A 251 -3.48 -18.48 -19.68
C ASP A 251 -2.94 -17.07 -19.37
N SER A 252 -3.76 -16.06 -19.65
CA SER A 252 -3.36 -14.65 -19.52
C SER A 252 -4.26 -13.88 -18.55
N ILE A 253 -3.75 -12.74 -18.11
CA ILE A 253 -4.37 -11.85 -17.14
C ILE A 253 -4.56 -10.51 -17.81
N SER A 254 -5.81 -10.04 -17.86
CA SER A 254 -6.19 -8.74 -18.41
C SER A 254 -6.35 -7.72 -17.27
N ILE A 255 -5.47 -6.73 -17.24
CA ILE A 255 -5.53 -5.57 -16.35
C ILE A 255 -5.17 -4.35 -17.18
N LYS A 256 -6.13 -3.46 -17.38
CA LYS A 256 -5.94 -2.27 -18.21
C LYS A 256 -4.75 -1.42 -17.70
N ASN A 257 -3.84 -1.11 -18.61
CA ASN A 257 -2.61 -0.34 -18.32
C ASN A 257 -1.84 -0.88 -17.11
N HIS A 258 -1.63 -2.20 -17.04
CA HIS A 258 -0.97 -2.81 -15.88
C HIS A 258 0.44 -2.26 -15.60
N GLY A 259 1.12 -1.73 -16.62
CA GLY A 259 2.41 -1.06 -16.49
C GLY A 259 3.57 -1.97 -16.07
N TYR A 260 3.37 -3.29 -16.02
CA TYR A 260 4.47 -4.24 -15.84
C TYR A 260 5.26 -4.37 -17.14
N LEU A 261 6.57 -4.53 -17.00
CA LEU A 261 7.47 -4.78 -18.11
C LEU A 261 7.77 -6.28 -18.24
N GLU A 262 8.28 -6.65 -19.40
CA GLU A 262 8.76 -8.00 -19.66
C GLU A 262 9.86 -8.38 -18.65
N LYS A 263 9.79 -9.59 -18.08
CA LYS A 263 10.74 -10.14 -17.11
C LYS A 263 10.69 -9.55 -15.69
N GLU A 264 9.82 -8.63 -15.40
CA GLU A 264 9.63 -8.17 -14.03
C GLU A 264 9.09 -9.29 -13.14
N ILE A 265 9.45 -9.25 -11.87
CA ILE A 265 8.97 -10.20 -10.88
C ILE A 265 7.80 -9.59 -10.13
N VAL A 266 6.68 -10.30 -10.14
CA VAL A 266 5.46 -9.92 -9.44
C VAL A 266 5.04 -11.03 -8.47
N ARG A 267 4.50 -10.63 -7.32
CA ARG A 267 3.97 -11.54 -6.30
C ARG A 267 2.45 -11.54 -6.36
N TYR A 268 1.86 -12.72 -6.45
CA TYR A 268 0.42 -12.89 -6.38
C TYR A 268 -0.06 -12.91 -4.92
N THR A 269 -1.16 -12.21 -4.66
CA THR A 269 -1.90 -12.23 -3.40
C THR A 269 -3.35 -12.53 -3.69
N ALA A 270 -3.89 -13.58 -3.07
CA ALA A 270 -5.29 -13.95 -3.20
C ALA A 270 -6.23 -12.89 -2.62
N PRO A 271 -7.49 -12.82 -3.04
CA PRO A 271 -8.44 -11.87 -2.48
C PRO A 271 -8.81 -12.28 -1.05
N THR A 272 -9.09 -11.30 -0.19
CA THR A 272 -9.57 -11.55 1.18
C THR A 272 -10.98 -12.14 1.21
N THR A 273 -11.76 -11.89 0.15
CA THR A 273 -13.10 -12.43 -0.06
C THR A 273 -13.27 -12.86 -1.52
N GLY A 274 -13.93 -14.00 -1.73
CA GLY A 274 -14.13 -14.56 -3.06
C GLY A 274 -13.09 -15.63 -3.44
N ASP A 275 -13.18 -16.13 -4.67
CA ASP A 275 -12.31 -17.19 -5.18
C ASP A 275 -10.95 -16.64 -5.63
N SER A 276 -9.88 -17.32 -5.26
CA SER A 276 -8.55 -17.10 -5.83
C SER A 276 -8.45 -17.67 -7.25
N VAL A 277 -7.48 -17.16 -8.02
CA VAL A 277 -7.19 -17.69 -9.35
C VAL A 277 -6.58 -19.08 -9.23
N THR A 278 -7.23 -20.08 -9.83
CA THR A 278 -6.69 -21.44 -9.84
C THR A 278 -5.52 -21.51 -10.83
N GLY A 279 -4.38 -21.96 -10.34
CA GLY A 279 -3.11 -21.97 -11.06
C GLY A 279 -2.09 -20.98 -10.50
N LEU A 280 -2.53 -20.08 -9.59
CA LEU A 280 -1.64 -19.17 -8.87
C LEU A 280 -1.59 -19.55 -7.39
N ALA A 281 -0.41 -19.48 -6.80
CA ALA A 281 -0.18 -19.75 -5.38
C ALA A 281 -0.02 -18.45 -4.60
N GLU A 282 -0.64 -18.40 -3.42
CA GLU A 282 -0.55 -17.27 -2.49
C GLU A 282 0.91 -16.95 -2.13
N ASN A 283 1.25 -15.66 -2.17
CA ASN A 283 2.58 -15.13 -1.84
C ASN A 283 3.74 -15.69 -2.69
N LYS A 284 3.42 -16.25 -3.86
CA LYS A 284 4.43 -16.77 -4.80
C LYS A 284 4.83 -15.71 -5.81
N ASP A 285 6.12 -15.70 -6.14
CA ASP A 285 6.69 -14.83 -7.15
C ASP A 285 6.61 -15.47 -8.53
N TYR A 286 6.31 -14.63 -9.52
CA TYR A 286 6.17 -15.00 -10.93
C TYR A 286 6.88 -13.99 -11.81
N TYR A 287 7.40 -14.45 -12.94
CA TYR A 287 7.90 -13.57 -14.00
C TYR A 287 6.75 -13.13 -14.91
N VAL A 288 6.72 -11.85 -15.20
CA VAL A 288 5.78 -11.26 -16.17
C VAL A 288 6.23 -11.61 -17.59
N VAL A 289 5.30 -12.15 -18.36
CA VAL A 289 5.42 -12.31 -19.80
C VAL A 289 4.42 -11.37 -20.44
N LYS A 290 4.91 -10.21 -20.89
CA LYS A 290 4.07 -9.14 -21.40
C LYS A 290 3.51 -9.47 -22.77
N ILE A 291 2.18 -9.41 -22.92
CA ILE A 291 1.48 -9.60 -24.18
C ILE A 291 1.15 -8.23 -24.79
N SER A 292 0.58 -7.33 -24.00
CA SER A 292 0.24 -5.96 -24.40
C SER A 292 0.37 -5.00 -23.22
N ASN A 293 -0.12 -3.79 -23.32
CA ASN A 293 -0.21 -2.88 -22.16
C ASN A 293 -1.35 -3.26 -21.21
N ASP A 294 -2.30 -4.04 -21.68
CA ASP A 294 -3.51 -4.43 -20.95
C ASP A 294 -3.56 -5.93 -20.63
N GLU A 295 -2.55 -6.71 -21.09
CA GLU A 295 -2.56 -8.17 -20.95
C GLU A 295 -1.15 -8.73 -20.74
N PHE A 296 -1.01 -9.66 -19.82
CA PHE A 296 0.21 -10.41 -19.57
C PHE A 296 -0.09 -11.83 -19.10
N SER A 297 0.85 -12.73 -19.29
CA SER A 297 0.89 -14.03 -18.64
C SER A 297 1.96 -14.04 -17.56
N VAL A 298 1.93 -15.05 -16.69
CA VAL A 298 2.94 -15.22 -15.67
C VAL A 298 3.61 -16.59 -15.78
N SER A 299 4.90 -16.63 -15.50
CA SER A 299 5.72 -17.84 -15.50
C SER A 299 6.32 -18.07 -14.13
N GLU A 300 6.31 -19.32 -13.67
CA GLU A 300 6.93 -19.65 -12.38
C GLU A 300 8.44 -19.48 -12.42
N VAL A 301 9.01 -18.98 -11.31
CA VAL A 301 10.45 -19.05 -11.09
C VAL A 301 10.86 -20.52 -10.98
N GLY A 302 11.65 -20.91 -11.87
CA GLY A 302 12.00 -22.18 -12.25
C GLY A 302 12.31 -23.30 -11.36
N ILE A 303 11.81 -24.39 -11.77
CA ILE A 303 12.38 -25.71 -11.47
C ILE A 303 13.54 -25.93 -12.44
N GLY A 304 14.76 -25.64 -12.01
CA GLY A 304 15.94 -25.95 -12.80
C GLY A 304 16.91 -24.78 -12.91
N SER A 305 18.12 -25.11 -12.94
CA SER A 305 19.34 -24.34 -12.73
C SER A 305 19.65 -23.25 -13.76
N THR A 306 18.76 -22.89 -14.65
CA THR A 306 19.05 -21.98 -15.77
C THR A 306 18.38 -20.62 -15.68
N GLY A 307 17.66 -20.36 -14.59
CA GLY A 307 17.15 -19.02 -14.27
C GLY A 307 16.14 -18.43 -15.25
N VAL A 308 16.01 -17.12 -15.20
CA VAL A 308 15.06 -16.31 -15.97
C VAL A 308 15.11 -16.61 -17.46
N ASP A 309 16.31 -16.74 -18.04
CA ASP A 309 16.47 -16.94 -19.48
C ASP A 309 15.88 -18.25 -19.99
N TYR A 310 15.86 -19.29 -19.19
CA TYR A 310 15.24 -20.56 -19.57
C TYR A 310 13.74 -20.40 -19.73
N TYR A 311 13.05 -19.75 -18.79
CA TYR A 311 11.60 -19.56 -18.84
C TYR A 311 11.18 -18.66 -19.99
N TYR A 312 11.87 -17.56 -20.18
CA TYR A 312 11.58 -16.65 -21.27
C TYR A 312 11.80 -17.28 -22.63
N ASN A 313 12.88 -18.02 -22.80
CA ASN A 313 13.19 -18.68 -24.07
C ASN A 313 12.20 -19.81 -24.37
N ASN A 314 11.71 -20.52 -23.37
CA ASN A 314 10.75 -21.62 -23.53
C ASN A 314 9.29 -21.20 -23.35
N ARG A 315 9.01 -19.99 -22.91
CA ARG A 315 7.67 -19.42 -22.67
C ARG A 315 6.73 -20.36 -21.93
N ILE A 316 7.18 -20.85 -20.76
CA ILE A 316 6.40 -21.70 -19.89
C ILE A 316 5.51 -20.82 -19.02
N PHE A 317 4.21 -20.85 -19.27
CA PHE A 317 3.23 -20.07 -18.53
C PHE A 317 2.61 -20.89 -17.39
N SER A 318 2.23 -20.21 -16.32
CA SER A 318 1.36 -20.79 -15.30
C SER A 318 -0.02 -21.03 -15.90
N LYS A 319 -0.49 -22.26 -15.85
CA LYS A 319 -1.80 -22.60 -16.39
C LYS A 319 -2.92 -22.11 -15.48
N LEU A 320 -3.80 -21.28 -16.02
CA LEU A 320 -4.95 -20.73 -15.32
C LEU A 320 -6.21 -21.52 -15.69
N THR A 321 -6.80 -22.22 -14.73
CA THR A 321 -7.92 -23.14 -14.99
C THR A 321 -9.27 -22.63 -14.52
N LYS A 322 -9.30 -21.58 -13.71
CA LYS A 322 -10.53 -20.98 -13.19
C LYS A 322 -10.36 -19.47 -13.06
N THR A 323 -11.42 -18.73 -13.35
CA THR A 323 -11.48 -17.31 -13.06
C THR A 323 -11.55 -17.05 -11.56
N GLY A 324 -10.93 -16.00 -11.11
CA GLY A 324 -10.90 -15.61 -9.70
C GLY A 324 -10.32 -14.20 -9.57
N GLY A 325 -10.22 -13.73 -8.33
CA GLY A 325 -9.66 -12.42 -8.00
C GLY A 325 -8.25 -12.49 -7.41
N GLY A 326 -7.80 -11.37 -6.91
CA GLY A 326 -6.51 -11.18 -6.27
C GLY A 326 -5.78 -9.98 -6.81
N SER A 327 -4.51 -9.90 -6.51
CA SER A 327 -3.66 -8.81 -7.00
C SER A 327 -2.25 -9.29 -7.28
N PHE A 328 -1.59 -8.60 -8.18
CA PHE A 328 -0.14 -8.68 -8.35
C PHE A 328 0.51 -7.42 -7.80
N ASN A 329 1.63 -7.58 -7.14
CA ASN A 329 2.50 -6.48 -6.74
C ASN A 329 3.94 -6.84 -7.09
N TYR A 330 4.81 -5.85 -7.21
CA TYR A 330 6.23 -6.14 -7.20
C TYR A 330 6.61 -6.86 -5.91
N GLN A 331 7.65 -7.69 -5.98
CA GLN A 331 8.18 -8.33 -4.78
C GLN A 331 8.43 -7.27 -3.70
N PRO A 332 7.94 -7.46 -2.47
CA PRO A 332 8.12 -6.48 -1.40
C PRO A 332 9.58 -6.14 -1.17
N ILE A 333 9.87 -4.86 -1.01
CA ILE A 333 11.21 -4.40 -0.67
C ILE A 333 11.52 -4.85 0.76
N THR A 334 12.53 -5.70 0.91
CA THR A 334 12.95 -6.22 2.21
C THR A 334 14.45 -6.08 2.39
N VAL A 335 14.86 -5.89 3.64
CA VAL A 335 16.26 -5.87 4.05
C VAL A 335 16.45 -6.90 5.14
N SER A 336 17.42 -7.76 4.96
CA SER A 336 17.77 -8.79 5.92
C SER A 336 19.26 -8.78 6.26
N VAL A 337 19.60 -9.36 7.39
CA VAL A 337 20.96 -9.51 7.87
C VAL A 337 21.26 -10.99 7.99
N THR A 338 22.36 -11.42 7.42
CA THR A 338 22.86 -12.79 7.52
C THR A 338 24.25 -12.80 8.16
N GLY A 339 24.37 -13.48 9.29
CA GLY A 339 25.62 -13.62 10.02
C GLY A 339 25.56 -14.77 11.02
N THR A 340 26.70 -15.21 11.50
CA THR A 340 26.79 -16.28 12.47
C THR A 340 26.56 -15.73 13.87
N ILE A 341 25.57 -16.28 14.57
CA ILE A 341 25.23 -15.94 15.96
C ILE A 341 25.87 -16.98 16.88
N GLY A 342 26.58 -16.51 17.89
CA GLY A 342 27.29 -17.39 18.81
C GLY A 342 26.40 -18.00 19.89
N VAL A 343 25.34 -17.29 20.32
CA VAL A 343 24.46 -17.77 21.39
C VAL A 343 23.55 -18.89 20.88
N SER A 344 23.45 -19.98 21.66
CA SER A 344 22.58 -21.11 21.34
C SER A 344 21.20 -20.94 22.01
N THR A 345 20.12 -21.11 21.26
CA THR A 345 18.76 -21.16 21.79
C THR A 345 18.36 -22.61 22.06
N ARG A 346 18.36 -23.07 23.30
CA ARG A 346 17.98 -24.45 23.64
C ARG A 346 16.46 -24.70 23.76
N SER A 347 15.67 -23.70 24.08
CA SER A 347 14.21 -23.81 24.06
C SER A 347 13.56 -22.44 24.16
N GLY A 348 12.60 -22.14 23.28
CA GLY A 348 11.79 -20.94 23.36
C GLY A 348 11.90 -19.94 22.22
N GLY A 349 12.64 -20.28 21.14
CA GLY A 349 12.50 -19.58 19.85
C GLY A 349 12.82 -18.08 19.83
N GLN A 350 13.71 -17.59 20.69
CA GLN A 350 14.17 -16.19 20.57
C GLN A 350 15.13 -16.05 19.39
N ASP A 351 14.75 -15.19 18.45
CA ASP A 351 15.62 -14.83 17.34
C ASP A 351 16.59 -13.71 17.77
N PHE A 352 17.90 -13.97 17.66
CA PHE A 352 18.96 -13.01 17.94
C PHE A 352 19.46 -12.29 16.71
N ASN A 353 18.85 -12.51 15.56
CA ASN A 353 19.18 -11.77 14.37
C ASN A 353 18.74 -10.30 14.50
N ALA A 354 19.51 -9.42 13.89
CA ALA A 354 19.09 -8.03 13.74
C ALA A 354 17.87 -7.95 12.83
N VAL A 355 16.97 -7.05 13.20
CA VAL A 355 15.79 -6.71 12.40
C VAL A 355 16.02 -5.32 11.83
N LEU A 356 15.95 -5.23 10.52
CA LEU A 356 16.15 -4.00 9.77
C LEU A 356 14.83 -3.56 9.09
N GLN A 357 14.66 -2.27 8.95
CA GLN A 357 13.54 -1.65 8.26
C GLN A 357 14.06 -0.81 7.11
N PRO A 358 13.65 -1.09 5.86
CA PRO A 358 14.01 -0.27 4.72
C PRO A 358 13.24 1.05 4.76
N VAL A 359 13.92 2.16 4.51
CA VAL A 359 13.32 3.47 4.28
C VAL A 359 13.66 3.89 2.86
N VAL A 360 12.69 3.70 1.97
CA VAL A 360 12.78 4.03 0.55
C VAL A 360 11.86 5.20 0.28
N ARG A 361 12.41 6.31 -0.20
CA ARG A 361 11.67 7.55 -0.41
C ARG A 361 11.64 7.92 -1.88
N GLY A 362 10.52 8.49 -2.30
CA GLY A 362 10.33 8.84 -3.69
C GLY A 362 9.08 9.65 -3.98
N GLN A 363 8.47 9.37 -5.10
CA GLN A 363 7.31 10.07 -5.63
C GLN A 363 6.16 9.11 -5.94
N VAL A 364 4.96 9.64 -6.03
CA VAL A 364 3.80 8.93 -6.60
C VAL A 364 4.02 8.82 -8.10
N SER A 365 4.09 7.60 -8.62
CA SER A 365 4.32 7.32 -10.05
C SER A 365 3.02 7.11 -10.81
N SER A 366 2.03 6.46 -10.21
CA SER A 366 0.71 6.28 -10.80
C SER A 366 -0.35 6.03 -9.72
N VAL A 367 -1.61 6.17 -10.09
CA VAL A 367 -2.75 5.77 -9.27
C VAL A 367 -3.69 4.93 -10.15
N ASP A 368 -3.93 3.70 -9.74
CA ASP A 368 -4.84 2.80 -10.42
C ASP A 368 -6.23 2.88 -9.84
N LEU A 369 -7.21 3.03 -10.70
CA LEU A 369 -8.61 2.96 -10.33
C LEU A 369 -8.99 1.50 -10.01
N THR A 370 -9.51 1.26 -8.81
CA THR A 370 -10.00 -0.07 -8.39
C THR A 370 -11.52 -0.13 -8.34
N GLN A 371 -12.17 0.97 -8.02
CA GLN A 371 -13.62 1.14 -8.08
C GLN A 371 -13.94 2.53 -8.61
N ALA A 372 -14.84 2.61 -9.59
CA ALA A 372 -15.21 3.85 -10.23
C ALA A 372 -16.08 4.75 -9.35
N GLY A 373 -16.81 4.16 -8.40
CA GLY A 373 -17.79 4.87 -7.60
C GLY A 373 -18.99 5.36 -8.42
N VAL A 374 -19.79 6.23 -7.84
CA VAL A 374 -20.98 6.82 -8.49
C VAL A 374 -21.22 8.23 -8.00
N GLY A 375 -21.94 9.04 -8.81
CA GLY A 375 -22.45 10.35 -8.43
C GLY A 375 -21.43 11.49 -8.44
N TYR A 376 -20.22 11.27 -8.95
CA TYR A 376 -19.22 12.33 -9.08
C TYR A 376 -19.63 13.37 -10.11
N GLY A 377 -19.39 14.65 -9.82
CA GLY A 377 -19.79 15.76 -10.67
C GLY A 377 -21.28 16.12 -10.61
N ALA A 378 -22.09 15.35 -9.91
CA ALA A 378 -23.51 15.67 -9.70
C ALA A 378 -23.65 16.89 -8.79
N SER A 379 -24.33 17.92 -9.26
CA SER A 379 -24.74 19.07 -8.48
C SER A 379 -26.10 19.55 -9.00
N GLU A 380 -26.96 20.01 -8.11
CA GLU A 380 -28.24 20.63 -8.47
C GLU A 380 -28.04 21.93 -9.27
N ILE A 381 -26.86 22.52 -9.12
CA ILE A 381 -26.40 23.64 -9.94
C ILE A 381 -25.34 23.06 -10.85
N ILE A 382 -25.57 23.10 -12.15
CA ILE A 382 -24.69 22.58 -13.17
C ILE A 382 -23.35 23.34 -13.09
N ASN A 383 -22.43 22.84 -12.28
CA ASN A 383 -21.06 23.31 -12.24
C ASN A 383 -20.17 22.24 -12.92
N PHE A 384 -19.99 22.41 -14.20
CA PHE A 384 -19.35 21.44 -15.09
C PHE A 384 -17.88 21.17 -14.81
N ASN A 385 -17.24 21.95 -13.94
CA ASN A 385 -15.81 21.83 -13.62
C ASN A 385 -15.55 21.23 -12.23
N ARG A 386 -16.57 20.68 -11.60
CA ARG A 386 -16.41 20.13 -10.27
C ARG A 386 -15.86 18.72 -10.31
N GLN A 387 -14.57 18.63 -10.02
CA GLN A 387 -13.90 17.36 -9.81
C GLN A 387 -13.78 17.05 -8.32
N PRO A 388 -13.75 15.77 -7.94
CA PRO A 388 -13.45 15.39 -6.57
C PRO A 388 -12.04 15.82 -6.21
N VAL A 389 -11.84 16.21 -4.96
CA VAL A 389 -10.51 16.55 -4.44
C VAL A 389 -9.79 15.26 -4.06
N ILE A 390 -8.66 15.03 -4.66
CA ILE A 390 -7.81 13.87 -4.37
C ILE A 390 -6.76 14.27 -3.34
N THR A 391 -6.72 13.52 -2.25
CA THR A 391 -5.70 13.67 -1.20
C THR A 391 -5.09 12.32 -0.87
N PHE A 392 -3.97 12.35 -0.14
CA PHE A 392 -3.30 11.16 0.35
C PHE A 392 -3.33 11.13 1.87
N SER A 393 -3.59 9.95 2.42
CA SER A 393 -3.52 9.71 3.85
C SER A 393 -2.15 9.15 4.20
N ASN A 394 -1.31 9.97 4.85
CA ASN A 394 0.08 9.64 5.18
C ASN A 394 0.34 9.55 6.68
N GLY A 395 -0.65 9.86 7.51
CA GLY A 395 -0.55 9.91 8.97
C GLY A 395 -0.68 11.32 9.55
N GLU A 396 -1.35 11.39 10.69
CA GLU A 396 -1.63 12.66 11.37
C GLU A 396 -1.84 12.49 12.87
N SER A 397 -1.65 13.60 13.59
CA SER A 397 -2.03 13.76 15.01
C SER A 397 -1.24 12.94 16.03
N ALA A 398 -0.17 12.25 15.65
CA ALA A 398 0.67 11.55 16.62
C ALA A 398 1.47 12.54 17.48
N GLN A 399 1.61 12.20 18.76
CA GLN A 399 2.37 13.00 19.73
C GLN A 399 3.13 12.07 20.68
N ALA A 400 4.37 12.42 20.98
CA ALA A 400 5.21 11.66 21.87
C ALA A 400 6.13 12.57 22.71
N LYS A 401 6.58 12.07 23.84
CA LYS A 401 7.50 12.75 24.74
C LYS A 401 8.68 11.83 25.10
N ALA A 402 9.89 12.38 25.10
CA ALA A 402 11.07 11.67 25.56
C ALA A 402 11.06 11.54 27.10
N VAL A 403 11.44 10.37 27.59
CA VAL A 403 11.77 10.11 28.99
C VAL A 403 13.29 10.09 29.10
N ILE A 404 13.84 11.03 29.86
CA ILE A 404 15.28 11.22 29.97
C ILE A 404 15.77 10.73 31.33
N ASN A 405 16.82 9.91 31.29
CA ASN A 405 17.50 9.42 32.46
C ASN A 405 19.02 9.64 32.30
N ASN A 406 19.64 10.32 33.27
CA ASN A 406 21.07 10.65 33.29
C ASN A 406 21.58 11.27 31.94
N GLY A 407 20.78 12.14 31.34
CA GLY A 407 21.13 12.81 30.08
C GLY A 407 21.01 11.97 28.82
N GLN A 408 20.40 10.80 28.91
CA GLN A 408 20.10 9.90 27.79
C GLN A 408 18.59 9.75 27.62
N ILE A 409 18.12 9.54 26.41
CA ILE A 409 16.75 9.12 26.18
C ILE A 409 16.65 7.65 26.54
N ASP A 410 15.87 7.36 27.58
CA ASP A 410 15.64 6.02 28.10
C ASP A 410 14.48 5.33 27.38
N SER A 411 13.39 6.05 27.21
CA SER A 411 12.19 5.56 26.51
C SER A 411 11.40 6.72 25.90
N ILE A 412 10.42 6.39 25.06
CA ILE A 412 9.49 7.34 24.49
C ILE A 412 8.08 7.02 24.96
N LEU A 413 7.43 8.00 25.56
CA LEU A 413 6.02 7.93 25.93
C LEU A 413 5.15 8.46 24.79
N ILE A 414 4.37 7.59 24.16
CA ILE A 414 3.38 8.00 23.17
C ILE A 414 2.19 8.60 23.89
N GLN A 415 1.92 9.88 23.66
CA GLN A 415 0.80 10.61 24.23
C GLN A 415 -0.45 10.48 23.35
N ASN A 416 -0.26 10.43 22.04
CA ASN A 416 -1.29 10.15 21.03
C ASN A 416 -0.69 9.27 19.95
N THR A 417 -1.31 8.13 19.68
CA THR A 417 -0.85 7.16 18.66
C THR A 417 -1.06 7.65 17.23
N GLY A 418 -1.84 8.73 17.05
CA GLY A 418 -2.23 9.21 15.74
C GLY A 418 -3.12 8.26 14.98
N ARG A 419 -3.28 8.52 13.69
CA ARG A 419 -4.05 7.69 12.75
C ARG A 419 -3.49 7.81 11.34
N ASN A 420 -3.82 6.84 10.50
CA ASN A 420 -3.44 6.80 9.09
C ASN A 420 -1.94 6.71 8.82
N TYR A 421 -1.14 6.25 9.78
CA TYR A 421 0.28 5.95 9.60
C TYR A 421 0.45 4.55 9.00
N TRP A 422 0.17 4.40 7.71
CA TRP A 422 0.36 3.15 6.97
C TRP A 422 1.84 2.90 6.63
N ALA A 423 2.62 3.98 6.61
CA ALA A 423 4.07 3.95 6.56
C ALA A 423 4.64 4.49 7.88
N PRO A 424 5.76 3.93 8.37
CA PRO A 424 6.43 4.48 9.53
C PRO A 424 6.82 5.95 9.29
N PRO A 425 6.46 6.88 10.20
CA PRO A 425 6.86 8.28 10.10
C PRO A 425 8.35 8.45 10.40
N ASP A 426 8.91 9.53 9.91
CA ASP A 426 10.23 9.98 10.33
C ASP A 426 10.15 10.56 11.75
N VAL A 427 11.00 10.06 12.65
CA VAL A 427 11.08 10.54 14.03
C VAL A 427 12.40 11.27 14.23
N SER A 428 12.32 12.54 14.53
CA SER A 428 13.47 13.39 14.83
C SER A 428 13.40 13.96 16.23
N ILE A 429 14.54 14.37 16.75
CA ILE A 429 14.68 14.92 18.09
C ILE A 429 15.12 16.37 17.98
N GLN A 430 14.33 17.26 18.54
CA GLN A 430 14.70 18.66 18.69
C GLN A 430 15.16 18.91 20.12
N SER A 431 16.45 19.19 20.29
CA SER A 431 17.06 19.49 21.59
C SER A 431 18.14 20.54 21.43
N SER A 432 18.31 21.38 22.46
CA SER A 432 19.34 22.42 22.49
C SER A 432 20.74 21.88 22.81
N SER A 433 20.85 20.70 23.42
CA SER A 433 22.13 20.18 23.95
C SER A 433 22.36 18.70 23.70
N GLY A 434 21.28 17.90 23.51
CA GLY A 434 21.37 16.46 23.34
C GLY A 434 21.77 16.05 21.92
N ASN A 435 22.56 14.96 21.78
CA ASN A 435 23.05 14.45 20.51
C ASN A 435 23.10 12.93 20.47
N TYR A 436 23.17 12.38 19.25
CA TYR A 436 23.45 10.97 18.94
C TYR A 436 22.39 9.95 19.35
N ALA A 437 21.20 10.34 19.73
CA ALA A 437 20.12 9.38 19.90
C ALA A 437 19.59 8.91 18.54
N GLN A 438 19.12 7.67 18.49
CA GLN A 438 18.46 7.06 17.33
C GLN A 438 17.13 6.47 17.76
N LEU A 439 16.08 6.85 17.06
CA LEU A 439 14.70 6.42 17.29
C LEU A 439 14.14 5.82 16.01
N THR A 440 13.28 4.83 16.15
CA THR A 440 12.56 4.21 15.04
C THR A 440 11.09 4.05 15.41
N ALA A 441 10.19 4.51 14.56
CA ALA A 441 8.75 4.31 14.74
C ALA A 441 8.32 2.95 14.20
N ILE A 442 7.46 2.27 14.96
CA ILE A 442 6.80 1.03 14.57
C ILE A 442 5.31 1.29 14.49
N THR A 443 4.73 1.08 13.31
CA THR A 443 3.31 1.27 13.05
C THR A 443 2.57 -0.07 12.99
N ASP A 444 1.30 -0.03 13.33
CA ASP A 444 0.40 -1.15 13.18
C ASP A 444 -0.20 -1.13 11.76
N PRO A 445 0.06 -2.14 10.93
CA PRO A 445 -0.42 -2.19 9.57
C PRO A 445 -1.94 -2.37 9.46
N ASP A 446 -2.61 -2.83 10.51
CA ASP A 446 -4.05 -3.05 10.51
C ASP A 446 -4.84 -1.80 10.92
N THR A 447 -4.28 -1.00 11.82
CA THR A 447 -4.96 0.17 12.39
C THR A 447 -4.38 1.51 11.93
N GLY A 448 -3.20 1.54 11.33
CA GLY A 448 -2.50 2.75 10.94
C GLY A 448 -2.13 3.65 12.13
N LYS A 449 -1.87 3.07 13.31
CA LYS A 449 -1.45 3.76 14.52
C LYS A 449 0.03 3.53 14.78
N ILE A 450 0.68 4.45 15.47
CA ILE A 450 2.04 4.23 15.97
C ILE A 450 1.95 3.39 17.25
N ASN A 451 2.47 2.16 17.18
CA ASN A 451 2.48 1.24 18.34
C ASN A 451 3.60 1.55 19.31
N GLU A 452 4.78 1.86 18.77
CA GLU A 452 5.98 2.09 19.56
C GLU A 452 6.91 3.08 18.83
N ILE A 453 7.60 3.92 19.58
CA ILE A 453 8.79 4.61 19.12
C ILE A 453 9.96 4.05 19.94
N LYS A 454 10.75 3.21 19.29
CA LYS A 454 11.82 2.46 19.92
C LYS A 454 13.08 3.30 20.02
N VAL A 455 13.72 3.27 21.18
CA VAL A 455 15.04 3.87 21.40
C VAL A 455 16.11 2.84 21.01
N ILE A 456 16.76 3.04 19.89
CA ILE A 456 17.87 2.19 19.43
C ILE A 456 19.16 2.62 20.11
N LYS A 457 19.32 3.95 20.29
CA LYS A 457 20.46 4.56 20.98
C LYS A 457 19.95 5.78 21.73
N GLY A 458 20.22 5.84 23.04
CA GLY A 458 19.73 6.92 23.91
C GLY A 458 20.47 8.25 23.77
N GLY A 459 21.63 8.25 23.10
CA GLY A 459 22.47 9.45 22.95
C GLY A 459 23.02 9.99 24.25
N SER A 460 23.29 11.28 24.32
CA SER A 460 23.80 11.96 25.53
C SER A 460 23.51 13.47 25.51
N GLY A 461 23.53 14.08 26.68
CA GLY A 461 23.35 15.52 26.83
C GLY A 461 21.91 16.03 26.73
N TYR A 462 20.91 15.13 26.76
CA TYR A 462 19.51 15.50 26.73
C TYR A 462 19.02 15.99 28.10
N ILE A 463 18.13 16.98 28.06
CA ILE A 463 17.55 17.60 29.25
C ILE A 463 16.02 17.44 29.19
N ASP A 464 15.42 16.97 30.30
CA ASP A 464 13.96 16.86 30.39
C ASP A 464 13.29 18.24 30.29
N GLY A 465 12.20 18.31 29.55
CA GLY A 465 11.48 19.57 29.25
C GLY A 465 12.15 20.46 28.19
N GLN A 466 13.33 20.09 27.66
CA GLN A 466 14.04 20.79 26.58
C GLN A 466 14.33 19.84 25.39
N THR A 467 13.64 18.73 25.34
CA THR A 467 13.81 17.70 24.31
C THR A 467 12.44 17.33 23.76
N ASP A 468 12.18 17.73 22.53
CA ASP A 468 10.93 17.45 21.83
C ASP A 468 11.10 16.33 20.82
N ILE A 469 10.08 15.50 20.68
CA ILE A 469 9.98 14.46 19.65
C ILE A 469 9.11 14.98 18.52
N ILE A 470 9.69 15.08 17.34
CA ILE A 470 9.00 15.51 16.13
C ILE A 470 8.69 14.27 15.28
N ILE A 471 7.41 14.06 15.01
CA ILE A 471 6.90 12.95 14.18
C ILE A 471 6.43 13.56 12.86
N THR A 472 7.06 13.16 11.75
CA THR A 472 6.76 13.67 10.41
C THR A 472 6.27 12.54 9.52
N ALA A 473 5.04 12.68 9.03
CA ALA A 473 4.50 11.74 8.06
C ALA A 473 5.24 11.84 6.71
N PRO A 474 5.47 10.71 6.01
CA PRO A 474 6.11 10.73 4.71
C PRO A 474 5.16 11.28 3.63
N GLY A 475 5.72 11.91 2.60
CA GLY A 475 5.01 12.33 1.39
C GLY A 475 4.45 13.75 1.42
N LEU A 476 4.85 14.53 0.43
CA LEU A 476 4.49 15.94 0.28
C LEU A 476 4.19 16.29 -1.17
N THR A 477 3.22 17.17 -1.36
CA THR A 477 2.97 17.95 -2.60
C THR A 477 2.61 17.16 -3.87
N ALA A 478 2.22 15.89 -3.78
CA ALA A 478 1.66 15.21 -4.95
C ALA A 478 0.31 15.82 -5.34
N GLN A 479 0.07 15.89 -6.63
CA GLN A 479 -1.17 16.38 -7.22
C GLN A 479 -1.73 15.33 -8.17
N VAL A 480 -2.94 14.90 -7.91
CA VAL A 480 -3.67 13.91 -8.70
C VAL A 480 -5.05 14.45 -9.02
N GLU A 481 -5.45 14.30 -10.26
CA GLU A 481 -6.78 14.64 -10.74
C GLU A 481 -7.55 13.38 -11.10
N ALA A 482 -8.80 13.29 -10.67
CA ALA A 482 -9.72 12.29 -11.17
C ALA A 482 -10.23 12.70 -12.55
N GLN A 483 -10.15 11.79 -13.51
CA GLN A 483 -10.86 11.93 -14.78
C GLN A 483 -12.22 11.27 -14.61
N ILE A 484 -13.27 12.06 -14.68
CA ILE A 484 -14.63 11.56 -14.58
C ILE A 484 -15.11 11.21 -15.99
N HIS A 485 -15.85 10.13 -16.12
CA HIS A 485 -16.37 9.69 -17.40
C HIS A 485 -17.13 10.83 -18.07
N PRO A 486 -16.72 11.29 -19.25
CA PRO A 486 -17.42 12.35 -19.95
C PRO A 486 -18.79 11.83 -20.36
N TRP A 487 -19.81 12.50 -19.87
CA TRP A 487 -21.18 12.12 -20.11
C TRP A 487 -21.92 13.26 -20.77
N GLN A 488 -22.53 12.98 -21.89
CA GLN A 488 -23.38 13.96 -22.56
C GLN A 488 -24.79 13.83 -22.00
N ILE A 489 -25.31 14.92 -21.47
CA ILE A 489 -26.67 14.94 -20.94
C ILE A 489 -27.64 14.71 -22.09
N ASN A 490 -28.51 13.72 -21.93
CA ASN A 490 -29.77 13.72 -22.60
C ASN A 490 -30.66 14.80 -21.98
N LEU A 491 -30.72 15.94 -22.65
CA LEU A 491 -31.45 17.12 -22.15
C LEU A 491 -32.91 16.83 -21.91
N PHE A 492 -33.51 15.95 -22.69
CA PHE A 492 -34.92 15.59 -22.62
C PHE A 492 -35.23 14.72 -21.38
N GLU A 493 -34.46 13.68 -21.14
CA GLU A 493 -34.66 12.75 -20.02
C GLU A 493 -34.46 13.40 -18.66
N ARG A 494 -33.67 14.45 -18.59
CA ARG A 494 -33.35 15.12 -17.33
C ARG A 494 -34.25 16.27 -16.95
N ASN A 495 -35.28 16.58 -17.75
CA ASN A 495 -36.12 17.77 -17.56
C ASN A 495 -35.31 19.07 -17.39
N LEU A 496 -34.12 19.11 -17.97
CA LEU A 496 -33.26 20.30 -17.93
C LEU A 496 -33.65 21.32 -18.99
N ILE A 497 -34.60 20.99 -19.85
CA ILE A 497 -35.09 21.82 -20.92
C ILE A 497 -36.52 22.23 -20.62
N ASN A 498 -36.74 23.51 -20.57
CA ASN A 498 -38.09 24.06 -20.68
C ASN A 498 -38.48 24.07 -22.16
N ILE A 499 -39.28 23.11 -22.58
CA ILE A 499 -39.82 23.05 -23.92
C ILE A 499 -40.96 24.07 -24.01
N GLY A 500 -40.88 24.99 -24.94
CA GLY A 500 -41.93 25.97 -25.21
C GLY A 500 -43.20 25.31 -25.75
N SER A 501 -44.28 26.06 -25.78
CA SER A 501 -45.56 25.60 -26.36
C SER A 501 -45.47 25.31 -27.87
N ASP A 502 -44.41 25.74 -28.50
CA ASP A 502 -44.05 25.52 -29.89
C ASP A 502 -43.09 24.33 -30.10
N ASP A 503 -42.88 23.55 -29.04
CA ASP A 503 -41.95 22.42 -29.01
C ASP A 503 -40.47 22.80 -29.24
N GLY A 504 -40.17 24.09 -29.09
CA GLY A 504 -38.80 24.61 -29.22
C GLY A 504 -38.06 24.66 -27.89
N ILE A 505 -36.79 24.70 -27.99
CA ILE A 505 -35.86 24.88 -26.87
C ILE A 505 -34.88 26.01 -27.20
N VAL A 506 -34.32 26.59 -26.15
CA VAL A 506 -33.22 27.53 -26.25
C VAL A 506 -32.02 26.93 -25.53
N GLU A 507 -30.94 26.74 -26.25
CA GLU A 507 -29.71 26.22 -25.73
C GLU A 507 -28.58 27.26 -25.89
N GLU A 508 -27.64 27.27 -24.98
CA GLU A 508 -26.44 28.07 -25.08
C GLU A 508 -25.42 27.36 -25.99
N ASN A 509 -24.77 28.09 -26.87
CA ASN A 509 -23.74 27.50 -27.73
C ASN A 509 -22.48 27.12 -26.94
N ALA A 510 -21.61 26.32 -27.54
CA ALA A 510 -20.40 25.76 -26.89
C ALA A 510 -19.46 26.82 -26.30
N ASP A 511 -19.47 28.02 -26.84
CA ASP A 511 -18.61 29.13 -26.39
C ASP A 511 -19.29 30.03 -25.33
N HIS A 512 -20.49 29.70 -24.90
CA HIS A 512 -21.32 30.51 -23.97
C HIS A 512 -21.53 31.96 -24.44
N THR A 513 -21.48 32.21 -25.74
CA THR A 513 -21.55 33.55 -26.32
C THR A 513 -22.90 33.88 -26.92
N SER A 514 -23.73 32.91 -27.20
CA SER A 514 -25.04 33.09 -27.81
C SER A 514 -26.04 32.01 -27.41
N LEU A 515 -27.30 32.35 -27.47
CA LEU A 515 -28.41 31.42 -27.31
C LEU A 515 -28.84 30.93 -28.69
N GLN A 516 -29.06 29.65 -28.83
CA GLN A 516 -29.51 28.98 -30.04
C GLN A 516 -30.91 28.42 -29.79
N TYR A 517 -31.85 28.80 -30.66
CA TYR A 517 -33.18 28.23 -30.66
C TYR A 517 -33.25 27.07 -31.62
N GLY A 518 -33.86 25.97 -31.22
CA GLY A 518 -34.02 24.81 -32.09
C GLY A 518 -35.09 23.85 -31.55
N HIS A 519 -35.24 22.72 -32.26
CA HIS A 519 -36.11 21.62 -31.85
C HIS A 519 -35.29 20.34 -31.71
N ILE A 520 -35.56 19.51 -30.70
CA ILE A 520 -34.94 18.18 -30.52
C ILE A 520 -35.81 17.05 -31.09
N TYR A 521 -37.04 17.36 -31.46
CA TYR A 521 -37.97 16.46 -32.10
C TYR A 521 -38.89 17.22 -33.04
N SER A 522 -39.70 16.50 -33.80
CA SER A 522 -40.65 17.08 -34.76
C SER A 522 -41.74 17.94 -34.09
N PRO A 523 -41.76 19.26 -34.30
CA PRO A 523 -42.66 20.16 -33.63
C PRO A 523 -44.10 20.03 -34.13
N ARG A 524 -45.04 19.93 -33.18
CA ARG A 524 -46.48 19.84 -33.48
C ARG A 524 -47.00 20.96 -34.40
N PRO A 525 -46.60 22.21 -34.18
CA PRO A 525 -47.12 23.30 -35.01
C PRO A 525 -46.80 23.20 -36.50
N LEU A 526 -45.78 22.44 -36.87
CA LEU A 526 -45.42 22.22 -38.28
C LEU A 526 -46.18 21.09 -38.95
N ARG A 527 -46.95 20.32 -38.17
CA ARG A 527 -47.76 19.24 -38.71
C ARG A 527 -49.13 19.74 -39.14
N GLU A 528 -49.63 19.21 -40.19
CA GLU A 528 -51.01 19.51 -40.61
C GLU A 528 -51.99 18.84 -39.69
N ALA A 529 -52.97 19.62 -39.18
CA ALA A 529 -53.99 19.13 -38.28
C ALA A 529 -54.91 18.03 -38.84
N THR A 530 -54.92 17.90 -40.18
CA THR A 530 -55.71 16.88 -40.87
C THR A 530 -54.96 15.56 -41.07
N TYR A 531 -53.71 15.50 -40.69
CA TYR A 531 -52.90 14.34 -40.85
C TYR A 531 -53.11 13.37 -39.69
N ALA A 532 -54.06 12.51 -39.83
CA ALA A 532 -54.45 11.56 -38.82
C ALA A 532 -54.32 10.12 -39.31
N ILE A 533 -53.76 9.26 -38.50
CA ILE A 533 -53.82 7.81 -38.68
C ILE A 533 -55.18 7.37 -38.13
N SER A 534 -55.99 6.76 -38.96
CA SER A 534 -57.32 6.33 -38.55
C SER A 534 -57.26 5.28 -37.43
N GLY A 535 -57.90 5.59 -36.36
CA GLY A 535 -58.22 4.62 -35.29
C GLY A 535 -57.45 4.78 -33.96
N GLU A 536 -56.49 5.68 -33.89
CA GLU A 536 -55.62 5.74 -32.70
C GLU A 536 -55.33 7.15 -32.19
N ALA A 537 -56.14 8.10 -32.67
CA ALA A 537 -55.95 9.51 -32.34
C ALA A 537 -56.17 9.87 -30.89
N GLU A 538 -56.82 9.02 -30.14
CA GLU A 538 -57.30 9.38 -28.81
C GLU A 538 -56.23 9.31 -27.72
N ASP A 539 -55.21 8.52 -27.95
CA ASP A 539 -54.14 8.31 -26.93
C ASP A 539 -52.89 9.12 -27.17
N ASN A 540 -52.76 9.80 -28.26
CA ASN A 540 -51.55 10.57 -28.53
C ASN A 540 -51.69 12.00 -27.98
N THR A 541 -51.86 12.10 -26.69
CA THR A 541 -51.99 13.39 -26.00
C THR A 541 -50.72 14.22 -26.04
N LEU A 542 -49.58 13.58 -26.21
CA LEU A 542 -48.26 14.27 -26.29
C LEU A 542 -48.04 14.96 -27.63
N TYR A 543 -48.47 14.36 -28.73
CA TYR A 543 -48.15 14.85 -30.07
C TYR A 543 -49.38 15.34 -30.84
N GLY A 544 -50.58 15.11 -30.35
CA GLY A 544 -51.83 15.60 -30.94
C GLY A 544 -52.11 15.09 -32.34
N THR A 545 -51.30 14.21 -32.88
CA THR A 545 -51.42 13.55 -34.17
C THR A 545 -50.98 12.12 -34.07
N PRO A 546 -51.61 11.22 -34.78
CA PRO A 546 -51.40 9.77 -34.64
C PRO A 546 -50.31 9.20 -35.54
N ASP A 547 -49.40 9.97 -35.98
CA ASP A 547 -48.30 9.54 -36.88
C ASP A 547 -47.11 8.93 -36.15
N LEU A 548 -47.12 9.05 -34.81
CA LEU A 548 -46.15 8.34 -33.96
C LEU A 548 -46.93 7.45 -33.00
N VAL A 549 -47.24 6.29 -33.46
CA VAL A 549 -47.95 5.36 -32.63
C VAL A 549 -46.95 4.38 -32.06
N ARG A 550 -46.75 4.52 -30.75
CA ARG A 550 -46.31 3.39 -29.95
C ARG A 550 -47.50 2.69 -29.39
N ASP A 551 -47.61 1.42 -29.66
CA ASP A 551 -48.59 0.59 -28.94
C ASP A 551 -48.35 0.75 -27.44
N ALA A 552 -49.36 1.25 -26.74
CA ALA A 552 -49.27 1.58 -25.31
C ALA A 552 -49.01 0.35 -24.43
N VAL A 553 -49.25 -0.86 -24.92
CA VAL A 553 -49.08 -2.11 -24.20
C VAL A 553 -47.71 -2.74 -24.49
N THR A 554 -47.27 -2.72 -25.74
CA THR A 554 -46.06 -3.41 -26.17
C THR A 554 -44.86 -2.47 -26.32
N GLY A 555 -45.05 -1.17 -26.35
CA GLY A 555 -44.01 -0.18 -26.60
C GLY A 555 -43.41 -0.24 -28.02
N VAL A 556 -43.99 -1.05 -28.89
CA VAL A 556 -43.48 -1.24 -30.26
C VAL A 556 -44.08 -0.14 -31.15
N GLU A 557 -43.20 0.48 -31.97
CA GLU A 557 -43.63 1.40 -33.03
C GLU A 557 -44.52 0.67 -34.04
N VAL A 558 -45.75 1.13 -34.23
CA VAL A 558 -46.65 0.62 -35.24
C VAL A 558 -46.44 1.49 -36.50
N SER A 559 -46.05 0.88 -37.60
CA SER A 559 -45.89 1.58 -38.85
C SER A 559 -47.21 2.17 -39.32
N SER A 560 -47.27 3.50 -39.46
CA SER A 560 -48.40 4.18 -40.10
C SER A 560 -48.45 3.89 -41.60
N VAL A 561 -49.65 3.81 -42.13
CA VAL A 561 -49.88 3.69 -43.58
C VAL A 561 -49.52 4.98 -44.30
N ASN A 562 -49.54 6.10 -43.59
CA ASN A 562 -49.22 7.42 -44.09
C ASN A 562 -48.21 8.11 -43.15
N HIS A 563 -47.31 8.87 -43.72
CA HIS A 563 -46.39 9.74 -42.98
C HIS A 563 -46.79 11.22 -43.14
N SER A 564 -46.33 12.08 -42.25
CA SER A 564 -46.54 13.51 -42.32
C SER A 564 -45.93 14.10 -43.62
N PRO A 565 -46.30 15.30 -44.03
CA PRO A 565 -45.53 16.05 -45.00
C PRO A 565 -44.09 16.21 -44.57
N ILE A 566 -43.18 16.42 -45.50
CA ILE A 566 -41.77 16.68 -45.17
C ILE A 566 -41.71 17.95 -44.33
N LEU A 567 -41.24 17.80 -43.13
CA LEU A 567 -41.06 18.89 -42.17
C LEU A 567 -39.71 19.56 -42.28
N GLY A 568 -38.75 18.85 -42.81
CA GLY A 568 -37.39 19.34 -42.93
C GLY A 568 -36.45 18.31 -43.58
N TRP A 569 -35.16 18.59 -43.48
CA TRP A 569 -34.09 17.75 -44.06
C TRP A 569 -33.00 17.54 -43.03
N ALA A 570 -32.62 16.31 -42.84
CA ALA A 570 -31.42 15.94 -42.08
C ALA A 570 -30.17 16.32 -42.87
N HIS A 571 -29.04 16.47 -42.19
CA HIS A 571 -27.75 16.81 -42.80
C HIS A 571 -27.28 15.80 -43.85
N ASP A 572 -27.67 14.56 -43.72
CA ASP A 572 -27.36 13.49 -44.65
C ASP A 572 -28.30 13.45 -45.86
N GLY A 573 -29.22 14.43 -45.94
CA GLY A 573 -30.17 14.56 -47.01
C GLY A 573 -31.45 13.71 -46.89
N HIS A 574 -31.65 13.05 -45.76
CA HIS A 574 -32.89 12.32 -45.50
C HIS A 574 -34.02 13.28 -45.10
N PRO A 575 -35.24 13.09 -45.61
CA PRO A 575 -36.38 13.90 -45.20
C PRO A 575 -36.77 13.61 -43.74
N ILE A 576 -37.12 14.66 -43.01
CA ILE A 576 -37.73 14.61 -41.67
C ILE A 576 -39.24 14.73 -41.83
N TYR A 577 -40.00 13.80 -41.29
CA TYR A 577 -41.43 13.71 -41.34
C TYR A 577 -42.07 13.97 -39.99
#